data_99d2f92828ab1fb857086b1038a3a493
#
_entry.id   99d2f92828ab1fb857086b1038a3a493
#
_cell.length_a   1.000
_cell.length_b   1.000
_cell.length_c   1.000
_cell.angle_alpha   90.00
_cell.angle_beta   90.00
_cell.angle_gamma   90.00
#
_symmetry.space_group_name_H-M   'P 1'
#
loop_
_entity.id
_entity.type
_entity.pdbx_description
1 polymer ?
#
loop_
_entity_poly.entity_id
_entity_poly.type
_entity_poly.pdbx_seq_one_letter_code
_entity_poly.pdbx_strand_id
1 'polypeptide(L)'
;MDVLKKGKDVTDHRCRELILDFTERFRTAYNEHNINFLDAIFSDDALIITGKVIERKTGDGIKLPDEVQYDVKSKGEYLKRLKRVFAQDVKNLIHVEFTSIELTRHPNPDPEFQKIYFVTLHQKYRSGTYNDDGYLLLIWDFTNEERPMIHVRAWQPTPFKKDFIKDFDFF
;
A
#
# COMPACT_ATOMS: atom_id res chain seq x y z
N MET A 1 18.42 31.64 -11.95
CA MET A 1 18.77 30.23 -11.69
C MET A 1 18.25 29.75 -10.34
N ASP A 2 18.47 30.47 -9.26
CA ASP A 2 18.03 30.04 -7.92
C ASP A 2 16.50 30.10 -7.74
N VAL A 3 15.81 30.98 -8.45
CA VAL A 3 14.33 31.08 -8.40
C VAL A 3 13.67 29.86 -9.02
N LEU A 4 14.26 29.30 -10.09
CA LEU A 4 13.76 28.07 -10.73
C LEU A 4 14.00 26.84 -9.88
N LYS A 5 15.12 26.80 -9.16
CA LYS A 5 15.39 25.71 -8.19
C LYS A 5 14.44 25.77 -7.01
N LYS A 6 14.19 26.96 -6.45
CA LYS A 6 13.22 27.14 -5.35
C LYS A 6 11.81 26.75 -5.76
N GLY A 7 11.39 27.07 -6.99
CA GLY A 7 10.11 26.65 -7.52
C GLY A 7 9.95 25.14 -7.66
N LYS A 8 10.98 24.43 -8.13
CA LYS A 8 10.98 22.96 -8.20
C LYS A 8 10.95 22.32 -6.82
N ASP A 9 11.74 22.82 -5.88
CA ASP A 9 11.79 22.31 -4.51
C ASP A 9 10.44 22.46 -3.81
N VAL A 10 9.78 23.61 -3.99
CA VAL A 10 8.45 23.85 -3.41
C VAL A 10 7.40 22.93 -4.00
N THR A 11 7.41 22.68 -5.32
CA THR A 11 6.47 21.76 -5.98
C THR A 11 6.68 20.33 -5.53
N ASP A 12 7.94 19.87 -5.46
CA ASP A 12 8.28 18.54 -4.98
C ASP A 12 7.88 18.35 -3.52
N HIS A 13 8.14 19.36 -2.69
CA HIS A 13 7.74 19.34 -1.28
C HIS A 13 6.22 19.27 -1.12
N ARG A 14 5.46 20.06 -1.88
CA ARG A 14 4.00 20.02 -1.89
C ARG A 14 3.46 18.66 -2.31
N CYS A 15 4.01 18.09 -3.39
CA CYS A 15 3.60 16.76 -3.86
C CYS A 15 3.88 15.70 -2.80
N ARG A 16 5.04 15.78 -2.17
CA ARG A 16 5.43 14.86 -1.09
C ARG A 16 4.48 14.94 0.10
N GLU A 17 4.12 16.14 0.54
CA GLU A 17 3.15 16.33 1.62
C GLU A 17 1.78 15.77 1.26
N LEU A 18 1.35 15.99 0.03
CA LEU A 18 0.06 15.50 -0.45
C LEU A 18 0.01 13.96 -0.45
N ILE A 19 1.07 13.31 -0.93
CA ILE A 19 1.16 11.85 -0.96
C ILE A 19 1.16 11.29 0.48
N LEU A 20 1.93 11.88 1.38
CA LEU A 20 1.99 11.47 2.77
C LEU A 20 0.64 11.65 3.47
N ASP A 21 -0.05 12.75 3.20
CA ASP A 21 -1.38 13.01 3.76
C ASP A 21 -2.41 11.96 3.30
N PHE A 22 -2.46 11.65 2.01
CA PHE A 22 -3.37 10.62 1.50
C PHE A 22 -2.99 9.22 1.97
N THR A 23 -1.70 8.91 2.11
CA THR A 23 -1.24 7.64 2.67
C THR A 23 -1.69 7.50 4.13
N GLU A 24 -1.63 8.56 4.90
CA GLU A 24 -2.13 8.59 6.28
C GLU A 24 -3.66 8.43 6.33
N ARG A 25 -4.40 9.08 5.44
CA ARG A 25 -5.85 8.89 5.34
C ARG A 25 -6.21 7.47 4.94
N PHE A 26 -5.41 6.86 4.09
CA PHE A 26 -5.57 5.46 3.70
C PHE A 26 -5.43 4.54 4.92
N ARG A 27 -4.41 4.75 5.75
CA ARG A 27 -4.23 4.03 7.01
C ARG A 27 -5.43 4.23 7.95
N THR A 28 -5.82 5.47 8.15
CA THR A 28 -6.93 5.84 9.04
C THR A 28 -8.24 5.18 8.63
N ALA A 29 -8.47 5.02 7.33
CA ALA A 29 -9.67 4.38 6.81
C ALA A 29 -9.84 2.93 7.31
N TYR A 30 -8.76 2.19 7.47
CA TYR A 30 -8.82 0.85 8.08
C TYR A 30 -9.18 0.91 9.56
N ASN A 31 -8.57 1.82 10.30
CA ASN A 31 -8.81 1.97 11.74
C ASN A 31 -10.25 2.43 12.04
N GLU A 32 -10.84 3.20 11.13
CA GLU A 32 -12.20 3.74 11.27
C GLU A 32 -13.26 2.93 10.52
N HIS A 33 -12.90 1.82 9.90
CA HIS A 33 -13.79 1.03 9.05
C HIS A 33 -14.43 1.85 7.90
N ASN A 34 -13.70 2.80 7.35
CA ASN A 34 -14.22 3.70 6.32
C ASN A 34 -14.15 3.05 4.94
N ILE A 35 -15.08 2.16 4.65
CA ILE A 35 -15.14 1.44 3.37
C ILE A 35 -15.40 2.38 2.19
N ASN A 36 -16.14 3.45 2.40
CA ASN A 36 -16.43 4.42 1.33
C ASN A 36 -15.17 5.14 0.85
N PHE A 37 -14.29 5.49 1.78
CA PHE A 37 -13.00 6.07 1.43
C PHE A 37 -12.14 5.08 0.63
N LEU A 38 -12.08 3.82 1.09
CA LEU A 38 -11.31 2.78 0.41
C LEU A 38 -11.86 2.51 -0.99
N ASP A 39 -13.18 2.49 -1.16
CA ASP A 39 -13.80 2.36 -2.48
C ASP A 39 -13.43 3.53 -3.40
N ALA A 40 -13.40 4.75 -2.89
CA ALA A 40 -13.06 5.93 -3.67
C ALA A 40 -11.56 5.99 -4.05
N ILE A 41 -10.67 5.47 -3.18
CA ILE A 41 -9.22 5.62 -3.37
C ILE A 41 -8.62 4.56 -4.31
N PHE A 42 -9.18 3.36 -4.36
CA PHE A 42 -8.72 2.33 -5.30
C PHE A 42 -9.27 2.60 -6.69
N SER A 43 -8.42 2.52 -7.72
CA SER A 43 -8.90 2.54 -9.10
C SER A 43 -9.74 1.31 -9.40
N ASP A 44 -10.64 1.39 -10.37
CA ASP A 44 -11.55 0.28 -10.70
C ASP A 44 -10.81 -0.98 -11.17
N ASP A 45 -9.65 -0.80 -11.78
CA ASP A 45 -8.77 -1.87 -12.24
C ASP A 45 -7.58 -2.13 -11.31
N ALA A 46 -7.67 -1.69 -10.05
CA ALA A 46 -6.58 -1.84 -9.09
C ALA A 46 -6.15 -3.29 -8.92
N LEU A 47 -4.84 -3.50 -8.91
CA LEU A 47 -4.22 -4.78 -8.59
C LEU A 47 -3.93 -4.84 -7.10
N ILE A 48 -4.52 -5.79 -6.41
CA ILE A 48 -4.35 -5.95 -4.96
C ILE A 48 -3.76 -7.34 -4.71
N ILE A 49 -2.55 -7.34 -4.15
CA ILE A 49 -1.84 -8.56 -3.78
C ILE A 49 -1.78 -8.62 -2.26
N THR A 50 -2.44 -9.62 -1.70
CA THR A 50 -2.37 -9.95 -0.28
C THR A 50 -1.50 -11.18 -0.10
N GLY A 51 -1.02 -11.40 1.11
CA GLY A 51 -0.21 -12.58 1.38
C GLY A 51 -0.26 -12.97 2.84
N LYS A 52 0.18 -14.18 3.10
CA LYS A 52 0.33 -14.70 4.45
C LYS A 52 1.54 -15.63 4.51
N VAL A 53 2.18 -15.65 5.66
CA VAL A 53 3.28 -16.57 5.95
C VAL A 53 2.69 -17.83 6.57
N ILE A 54 3.03 -18.98 5.99
CA ILE A 54 2.60 -20.29 6.47
C ILE A 54 3.81 -20.99 7.08
N GLU A 55 3.71 -21.32 8.37
CA GLU A 55 4.70 -22.17 9.04
C GLU A 55 4.50 -23.60 8.59
N ARG A 56 5.61 -24.24 8.21
CA ARG A 56 5.61 -25.66 7.81
C ARG A 56 6.45 -26.48 8.78
N LYS A 57 5.94 -27.66 9.10
CA LYS A 57 6.69 -28.67 9.90
C LYS A 57 6.58 -30.03 9.22
N THR A 58 7.64 -30.84 9.33
CA THR A 58 7.57 -32.25 8.95
C THR A 58 6.73 -33.03 9.96
N GLY A 59 6.31 -34.25 9.59
CA GLY A 59 5.63 -35.14 10.52
C GLY A 59 6.40 -35.43 11.82
N ASP A 60 7.72 -35.30 11.80
CA ASP A 60 8.62 -35.46 12.96
C ASP A 60 8.78 -34.19 13.80
N GLY A 61 8.05 -33.09 13.44
CA GLY A 61 8.13 -31.82 14.15
C GLY A 61 9.33 -30.94 13.77
N ILE A 62 10.09 -31.30 12.75
CA ILE A 62 11.21 -30.50 12.25
C ILE A 62 10.64 -29.27 11.50
N LYS A 63 11.08 -28.08 11.88
CA LYS A 63 10.65 -26.84 11.23
C LYS A 63 11.27 -26.74 9.84
N LEU A 64 10.41 -26.62 8.82
CA LEU A 64 10.80 -26.29 7.45
C LEU A 64 10.82 -24.77 7.26
N PRO A 65 11.49 -24.25 6.22
CA PRO A 65 11.38 -22.83 5.87
C PRO A 65 9.92 -22.41 5.68
N ASP A 66 9.56 -21.22 6.16
CA ASP A 66 8.22 -20.68 5.99
C ASP A 66 7.90 -20.50 4.50
N GLU A 67 6.65 -20.75 4.16
CA GLU A 67 6.12 -20.50 2.81
C GLU A 67 5.26 -19.24 2.83
N VAL A 68 5.43 -18.39 1.80
CA VAL A 68 4.56 -17.24 1.61
C VAL A 68 3.54 -17.56 0.54
N GLN A 69 2.26 -17.43 0.88
CA GLN A 69 1.17 -17.56 -0.09
C GLN A 69 0.67 -16.19 -0.46
N TYR A 70 0.64 -15.91 -1.76
CA TYR A 70 0.12 -14.67 -2.31
C TYR A 70 -1.23 -14.90 -2.98
N ASP A 71 -2.10 -13.91 -2.87
CA ASP A 71 -3.43 -13.92 -3.42
C ASP A 71 -3.67 -12.64 -4.19
N VAL A 72 -4.00 -12.76 -5.48
CA VAL A 72 -4.26 -11.60 -6.34
C VAL A 72 -5.78 -11.37 -6.37
N LYS A 73 -6.19 -10.19 -5.97
CA LYS A 73 -7.60 -9.81 -5.86
C LYS A 73 -7.92 -8.60 -6.70
N SER A 74 -9.12 -8.59 -7.26
CA SER A 74 -9.71 -7.38 -7.81
C SER A 74 -10.14 -6.44 -6.69
N LYS A 75 -10.35 -5.18 -7.02
CA LYS A 75 -10.93 -4.19 -6.09
C LYS A 75 -12.24 -4.70 -5.47
N GLY A 76 -13.14 -5.24 -6.29
CA GLY A 76 -14.43 -5.73 -5.81
C GLY A 76 -14.31 -6.87 -4.81
N GLU A 77 -13.47 -7.85 -5.09
CA GLU A 77 -13.22 -8.98 -4.19
C GLU A 77 -12.60 -8.52 -2.88
N TYR A 78 -11.62 -7.63 -2.94
CA TYR A 78 -10.94 -7.10 -1.77
C TYR A 78 -11.87 -6.30 -0.87
N LEU A 79 -12.65 -5.38 -1.43
CA LEU A 79 -13.60 -4.57 -0.66
C LEU A 79 -14.73 -5.40 -0.07
N LYS A 80 -15.20 -6.43 -0.78
CA LYS A 80 -16.21 -7.36 -0.26
C LYS A 80 -15.70 -8.09 0.99
N ARG A 81 -14.43 -8.51 0.96
CA ARG A 81 -13.79 -9.14 2.12
C ARG A 81 -13.63 -8.15 3.27
N LEU A 82 -13.17 -6.92 2.99
CA LEU A 82 -13.02 -5.89 4.02
C LEU A 82 -14.33 -5.54 4.69
N LYS A 83 -15.42 -5.45 3.93
CA LYS A 83 -16.76 -5.21 4.51
C LYS A 83 -17.10 -6.24 5.55
N ARG A 84 -16.82 -7.52 5.28
CA ARG A 84 -17.03 -8.60 6.25
C ARG A 84 -16.13 -8.47 7.47
N VAL A 85 -14.86 -8.19 7.25
CA VAL A 85 -13.88 -8.01 8.34
C VAL A 85 -14.30 -6.85 9.24
N PHE A 86 -14.69 -5.72 8.67
CA PHE A 86 -15.14 -4.55 9.43
C PHE A 86 -16.43 -4.82 10.18
N ALA A 87 -17.38 -5.54 9.56
CA ALA A 87 -18.65 -5.91 10.23
C ALA A 87 -18.42 -6.84 11.43
N GLN A 88 -17.40 -7.70 11.37
CA GLN A 88 -17.04 -8.61 12.45
C GLN A 88 -16.26 -7.93 13.58
N ASP A 89 -15.63 -6.80 13.29
CA ASP A 89 -14.83 -6.05 14.26
C ASP A 89 -15.69 -5.10 15.09
N VAL A 90 -16.64 -5.67 15.82
CA VAL A 90 -17.61 -4.90 16.64
C VAL A 90 -16.96 -4.14 17.80
N LYS A 91 -15.78 -4.56 18.25
CA LYS A 91 -15.03 -3.92 19.34
C LYS A 91 -14.00 -2.91 18.84
N ASN A 92 -13.93 -2.66 17.53
CA ASN A 92 -12.94 -1.75 16.92
C ASN A 92 -11.49 -2.09 17.31
N LEU A 93 -11.12 -3.37 17.20
CA LEU A 93 -9.78 -3.86 17.55
C LEU A 93 -8.79 -3.75 16.40
N ILE A 94 -9.26 -3.46 15.19
CA ILE A 94 -8.38 -3.26 14.04
C ILE A 94 -7.53 -2.03 14.27
N HIS A 95 -6.21 -2.22 14.24
CA HIS A 95 -5.23 -1.15 14.36
C HIS A 95 -4.12 -1.36 13.34
N VAL A 96 -3.94 -0.37 12.48
CA VAL A 96 -2.93 -0.36 11.43
C VAL A 96 -1.95 0.78 11.67
N GLU A 97 -0.66 0.46 11.64
CA GLU A 97 0.42 1.43 11.72
C GLU A 97 1.29 1.37 10.47
N PHE A 98 1.66 2.53 9.95
CA PHE A 98 2.61 2.66 8.86
C PHE A 98 3.87 3.36 9.34
N THR A 99 5.02 2.76 9.08
CA THR A 99 6.34 3.32 9.39
C THR A 99 7.28 3.15 8.21
N SER A 100 8.44 3.79 8.27
CA SER A 100 9.49 3.68 7.25
C SER A 100 8.97 3.98 5.83
N ILE A 101 8.23 5.08 5.71
CA ILE A 101 7.59 5.47 4.44
C ILE A 101 8.64 6.06 3.51
N GLU A 102 8.79 5.48 2.33
CA GLU A 102 9.68 5.98 1.28
C GLU A 102 8.87 6.25 0.01
N LEU A 103 9.13 7.39 -0.61
CA LEU A 103 8.49 7.83 -1.84
C LEU A 103 9.48 7.87 -2.98
N THR A 104 9.08 7.33 -4.14
CA THR A 104 9.89 7.35 -5.35
C THR A 104 8.99 7.68 -6.54
N ARG A 105 9.49 8.52 -7.45
CA ARG A 105 8.79 8.83 -8.69
C ARG A 105 8.84 7.63 -9.63
N HIS A 106 7.84 7.54 -10.50
CA HIS A 106 7.89 6.59 -11.61
C HIS A 106 9.15 6.82 -12.43
N PRO A 107 9.92 5.77 -12.78
CA PRO A 107 11.19 5.91 -13.48
C PRO A 107 11.06 6.39 -14.94
N ASN A 108 9.88 6.20 -15.55
CA ASN A 108 9.64 6.65 -16.91
C ASN A 108 9.46 8.18 -16.93
N PRO A 109 10.27 8.94 -17.71
CA PRO A 109 10.20 10.39 -17.75
C PRO A 109 9.05 10.95 -18.60
N ASP A 110 8.25 10.10 -19.26
CA ASP A 110 7.15 10.55 -20.09
C ASP A 110 6.12 11.33 -19.26
N PRO A 111 5.47 12.38 -19.84
CA PRO A 111 4.52 13.23 -19.11
C PRO A 111 3.36 12.46 -18.45
N GLU A 112 2.91 11.35 -19.04
CA GLU A 112 1.82 10.54 -18.50
C GLU A 112 2.15 9.87 -17.16
N PHE A 113 3.46 9.71 -16.83
CA PHE A 113 3.92 9.09 -15.60
C PHE A 113 4.41 10.09 -14.55
N GLN A 114 4.38 11.40 -14.83
CA GLN A 114 4.93 12.41 -13.92
C GLN A 114 4.19 12.51 -12.59
N LYS A 115 2.95 12.08 -12.54
CA LYS A 115 2.11 12.11 -11.33
C LYS A 115 1.90 10.71 -10.73
N ILE A 116 2.68 9.74 -11.17
CA ILE A 116 2.67 8.39 -10.63
C ILE A 116 3.82 8.24 -9.64
N TYR A 117 3.51 7.77 -8.43
CA TYR A 117 4.49 7.63 -7.35
C TYR A 117 4.43 6.24 -6.73
N PHE A 118 5.60 5.71 -6.41
CA PHE A 118 5.74 4.47 -5.65
C PHE A 118 5.96 4.82 -4.18
N VAL A 119 5.14 4.25 -3.31
CA VAL A 119 5.28 4.39 -1.86
C VAL A 119 5.51 3.01 -1.28
N THR A 120 6.64 2.83 -0.60
CA THR A 120 6.90 1.64 0.19
C THR A 120 6.86 1.98 1.66
N LEU A 121 6.39 1.05 2.47
CA LEU A 121 6.26 1.26 3.91
C LEU A 121 6.24 -0.07 4.67
N HIS A 122 6.51 0.01 5.96
CA HIS A 122 6.33 -1.09 6.89
C HIS A 122 4.94 -1.00 7.50
N GLN A 123 4.14 -2.06 7.37
CA GLN A 123 2.80 -2.13 7.94
C GLN A 123 2.76 -3.11 9.11
N LYS A 124 2.24 -2.65 10.24
CA LYS A 124 1.83 -3.51 11.34
C LYS A 124 0.32 -3.50 11.42
N TYR A 125 -0.29 -4.67 11.31
CA TYR A 125 -1.73 -4.86 11.39
C TYR A 125 -2.06 -5.70 12.61
N ARG A 126 -2.99 -5.23 13.42
CA ARG A 126 -3.53 -5.98 14.57
C ARG A 126 -5.05 -6.00 14.50
N SER A 127 -5.63 -7.15 14.85
CA SER A 127 -7.08 -7.32 14.95
C SER A 127 -7.37 -8.39 16.01
N GLY A 128 -7.63 -7.98 17.23
CA GLY A 128 -7.80 -8.90 18.35
C GLY A 128 -6.56 -9.75 18.58
N THR A 129 -6.67 -11.05 18.34
CA THR A 129 -5.56 -12.02 18.49
C THR A 129 -4.70 -12.14 17.22
N TYR A 130 -5.17 -11.59 16.09
CA TYR A 130 -4.44 -11.65 14.84
C TYR A 130 -3.46 -10.50 14.73
N ASN A 131 -2.22 -10.80 14.41
CA ASN A 131 -1.17 -9.81 14.14
C ASN A 131 -0.50 -10.15 12.83
N ASP A 132 -0.25 -9.13 12.02
CA ASP A 132 0.49 -9.23 10.78
C ASP A 132 1.53 -8.13 10.73
N ASP A 133 2.73 -8.48 10.28
CA ASP A 133 3.85 -7.57 10.15
C ASP A 133 4.47 -7.77 8.78
N GLY A 134 4.42 -6.77 7.96
CA GLY A 134 4.91 -6.87 6.59
C GLY A 134 5.15 -5.53 5.95
N TYR A 135 5.33 -5.54 4.64
CA TYR A 135 5.67 -4.35 3.87
C TYR A 135 4.68 -4.17 2.73
N LEU A 136 4.30 -2.92 2.49
CA LEU A 136 3.41 -2.56 1.38
C LEU A 136 4.15 -1.77 0.32
N LEU A 137 3.78 -2.04 -0.92
CA LEU A 137 3.99 -1.16 -2.05
C LEU A 137 2.64 -0.59 -2.46
N LEU A 138 2.55 0.72 -2.53
CA LEU A 138 1.40 1.44 -3.08
C LEU A 138 1.86 2.19 -4.32
N ILE A 139 1.15 2.01 -5.43
CA ILE A 139 1.36 2.84 -6.61
C ILE A 139 0.22 3.84 -6.68
N TRP A 140 0.56 5.08 -6.40
CA TRP A 140 -0.35 6.21 -6.36
C TRP A 140 -0.38 6.95 -7.69
N ASP A 141 -1.57 7.34 -8.12
CA ASP A 141 -1.81 8.21 -9.26
C ASP A 141 -2.42 9.53 -8.78
N PHE A 142 -1.65 10.62 -8.87
CA PHE A 142 -2.08 11.96 -8.49
C PHE A 142 -2.35 12.84 -9.71
N THR A 143 -2.64 12.25 -10.87
CA THR A 143 -3.04 13.01 -12.08
C THR A 143 -4.19 13.94 -11.77
N ASN A 144 -5.18 13.46 -11.01
CA ASN A 144 -6.22 14.32 -10.41
C ASN A 144 -5.94 14.41 -8.90
N GLU A 145 -5.38 15.55 -8.47
CA GLU A 145 -5.00 15.76 -7.07
C GLU A 145 -6.18 15.78 -6.11
N GLU A 146 -7.39 16.09 -6.61
CA GLU A 146 -8.62 16.06 -5.81
C GLU A 146 -9.15 14.64 -5.62
N ARG A 147 -8.84 13.74 -6.54
CA ARG A 147 -9.23 12.32 -6.51
C ARG A 147 -8.06 11.42 -6.86
N PRO A 148 -7.03 11.38 -6.01
CA PRO A 148 -5.92 10.47 -6.25
C PRO A 148 -6.40 9.01 -6.13
N MET A 149 -5.72 8.12 -6.86
CA MET A 149 -6.08 6.72 -6.89
C MET A 149 -4.88 5.84 -6.62
N ILE A 150 -5.13 4.69 -6.00
CA ILE A 150 -4.14 3.61 -5.87
C ILE A 150 -4.41 2.60 -6.98
N HIS A 151 -3.42 2.38 -7.84
CA HIS A 151 -3.49 1.37 -8.89
C HIS A 151 -2.97 0.01 -8.47
N VAL A 152 -2.04 -0.02 -7.52
CA VAL A 152 -1.46 -1.26 -7.00
C VAL A 152 -1.29 -1.16 -5.50
N ARG A 153 -1.69 -2.20 -4.80
CA ARG A 153 -1.39 -2.44 -3.39
C ARG A 153 -0.83 -3.85 -3.27
N ALA A 154 0.44 -3.95 -2.96
CA ALA A 154 1.11 -5.24 -2.84
C ALA A 154 1.75 -5.40 -1.46
N TRP A 155 1.55 -6.57 -0.85
CA TRP A 155 2.11 -6.93 0.44
C TRP A 155 3.18 -8.00 0.26
N GLN A 156 4.24 -7.91 1.05
CA GLN A 156 5.22 -8.99 1.22
C GLN A 156 5.81 -8.97 2.63
N PRO A 157 6.33 -10.11 3.11
CA PRO A 157 6.84 -10.19 4.49
C PRO A 157 8.20 -9.52 4.70
N THR A 158 8.92 -9.21 3.64
CA THR A 158 10.27 -8.62 3.67
C THR A 158 10.29 -7.25 3.02
N PRO A 159 11.26 -6.38 3.38
CA PRO A 159 11.36 -5.06 2.75
C PRO A 159 11.54 -5.13 1.23
N PHE A 160 11.00 -4.16 0.53
CA PHE A 160 11.25 -3.99 -0.90
C PHE A 160 12.68 -3.49 -1.11
N LYS A 161 13.41 -4.08 -2.06
CA LYS A 161 14.77 -3.65 -2.41
C LYS A 161 14.71 -2.30 -3.11
N LYS A 162 15.74 -1.47 -2.94
CA LYS A 162 15.80 -0.11 -3.53
C LYS A 162 15.70 -0.09 -5.05
N ASP A 163 16.08 -1.17 -5.71
CA ASP A 163 16.08 -1.31 -7.18
C ASP A 163 14.86 -2.09 -7.71
N PHE A 164 13.90 -2.43 -6.82
CA PHE A 164 12.72 -3.23 -7.21
C PHE A 164 11.90 -2.56 -8.32
N ILE A 165 11.93 -1.24 -8.42
CA ILE A 165 11.18 -0.47 -9.42
C ILE A 165 11.59 -0.88 -10.84
N LYS A 166 12.84 -1.29 -11.05
CA LYS A 166 13.35 -1.75 -12.35
C LYS A 166 12.70 -3.07 -12.79
N ASP A 167 12.20 -3.85 -11.85
CA ASP A 167 11.59 -5.16 -12.09
C ASP A 167 10.07 -5.06 -12.37
N PHE A 168 9.50 -3.85 -12.26
CA PHE A 168 8.08 -3.62 -12.52
C PHE A 168 7.86 -3.11 -13.95
N ASP A 169 7.52 -4.03 -14.86
CA ASP A 169 7.13 -3.72 -16.24
C ASP A 169 5.61 -3.45 -16.38
N PHE A 170 4.96 -2.95 -15.31
CA PHE A 170 3.52 -2.75 -15.30
C PHE A 170 3.05 -1.55 -16.12
N PHE A 171 3.97 -0.70 -16.55
CA PHE A 171 3.62 0.55 -17.22
C PHE A 171 4.50 0.81 -18.42
#